data_a8de2534fdfe85cf425205d22af38505
#
_entry.id   a8de2534fdfe85cf425205d22af38505
#
_cell.length_a   1.000
_cell.length_b   1.000
_cell.length_c   1.000
_cell.angle_alpha   90.00
_cell.angle_beta   90.00
_cell.angle_gamma   90.00
#
_symmetry.space_group_name_H-M   'P 1'
#
loop_
_entity.id
_entity.type
_entity.pdbx_description
1 polymer ?
#
loop_
_entity_poly.entity_id
_entity_poly.type
_entity_poly.pdbx_seq_one_letter_code
_entity_poly.pdbx_strand_id
1 'polypeptide(L)'
;MSTMTPEMESLKARLKATWMAGDYGHFAKYLEPGALEFLARIPIEPEVRMLDVGCGAGQIAIPAARAGARVTGVDIATNWIEQARARARAEGLDVRFDEGDAEMLPYEDASFDLVVSLIGAMFAPRPERVAAELVRVCRPGGRIVMANWTPEGFVGLMFKIIGKHVPPPPLMPPPVKWGDEATVRERLSNGVAQLQLKKRLYPIHYPFPPSEVVEFYRTYYGPINRAFATLDATRQAALRSDLEQLWSEHNRATDGTTYYEAEYLEVVAIRE
;
A
#
# COMPACT_ATOMS: atom_id res chain seq x y z
N MET A 1 -15.11 -13.03 19.55
CA MET A 1 -14.65 -12.65 18.18
C MET A 1 -15.90 -12.36 17.36
N SER A 2 -16.06 -11.16 16.82
CA SER A 2 -17.19 -10.85 15.92
C SER A 2 -17.01 -11.70 14.66
N THR A 3 -17.96 -12.59 14.37
CA THR A 3 -18.00 -13.37 13.13
C THR A 3 -18.02 -12.43 11.93
N MET A 4 -17.29 -12.78 10.89
CA MET A 4 -17.31 -12.03 9.63
C MET A 4 -18.71 -12.17 9.00
N THR A 5 -19.30 -11.03 8.58
CA THR A 5 -20.61 -11.09 7.91
C THR A 5 -20.43 -11.51 6.44
N PRO A 6 -21.45 -12.12 5.81
CA PRO A 6 -21.38 -12.49 4.39
C PRO A 6 -21.07 -11.32 3.46
N GLU A 7 -21.56 -10.10 3.80
CA GLU A 7 -21.28 -8.87 3.04
C GLU A 7 -19.80 -8.50 3.11
N MET A 8 -19.17 -8.65 4.28
CA MET A 8 -17.74 -8.38 4.46
C MET A 8 -16.88 -9.43 3.75
N GLU A 9 -17.27 -10.70 3.78
CA GLU A 9 -16.60 -11.77 3.01
C GLU A 9 -16.66 -11.47 1.51
N SER A 10 -17.83 -11.08 1.00
CA SER A 10 -18.02 -10.69 -0.39
C SER A 10 -17.17 -9.46 -0.76
N LEU A 11 -17.09 -8.46 0.12
CA LEU A 11 -16.22 -7.28 -0.09
C LEU A 11 -14.75 -7.70 -0.18
N LYS A 12 -14.26 -8.53 0.74
CA LYS A 12 -12.88 -9.00 0.74
C LYS A 12 -12.53 -9.81 -0.51
N ALA A 13 -13.43 -10.67 -0.96
CA ALA A 13 -13.24 -11.41 -2.21
C ALA A 13 -13.11 -10.45 -3.43
N ARG A 14 -13.92 -9.40 -3.48
CA ARG A 14 -13.82 -8.36 -4.53
C ARG A 14 -12.53 -7.55 -4.43
N LEU A 15 -12.10 -7.19 -3.22
CA LEU A 15 -10.84 -6.49 -3.00
C LEU A 15 -9.65 -7.34 -3.45
N LYS A 16 -9.62 -8.62 -3.07
CA LYS A 16 -8.60 -9.57 -3.56
C LYS A 16 -8.59 -9.62 -5.10
N ALA A 17 -9.75 -9.78 -5.72
CA ALA A 17 -9.87 -9.80 -7.19
C ALA A 17 -9.43 -8.47 -7.83
N THR A 18 -9.65 -7.33 -7.15
CA THR A 18 -9.20 -6.01 -7.61
C THR A 18 -7.67 -5.92 -7.56
N TRP A 19 -7.05 -6.32 -6.45
CA TRP A 19 -5.59 -6.31 -6.32
C TRP A 19 -4.90 -7.33 -7.22
N MET A 20 -5.54 -8.41 -7.56
CA MET A 20 -5.03 -9.39 -8.54
C MET A 20 -5.23 -8.96 -10.00
N ALA A 21 -5.96 -7.87 -10.28
CA ALA A 21 -6.15 -7.35 -11.62
C ALA A 21 -4.95 -6.53 -12.11
N GLY A 22 -4.67 -6.58 -13.41
CA GLY A 22 -3.55 -5.88 -14.00
C GLY A 22 -2.21 -6.58 -13.76
N ASP A 23 -1.12 -5.81 -13.78
CA ASP A 23 0.24 -6.26 -13.45
C ASP A 23 0.88 -5.24 -12.50
N TYR A 24 0.68 -5.45 -11.20
CA TYR A 24 1.23 -4.56 -10.18
C TYR A 24 2.77 -4.59 -10.14
N GLY A 25 3.40 -5.68 -10.48
CA GLY A 25 4.87 -5.74 -10.57
C GLY A 25 5.42 -4.79 -11.63
N HIS A 26 4.74 -4.71 -12.79
CA HIS A 26 5.07 -3.75 -13.83
C HIS A 26 4.73 -2.32 -13.39
N PHE A 27 3.60 -2.12 -12.73
CA PHE A 27 3.17 -0.84 -12.17
C PHE A 27 4.16 -0.33 -11.11
N ALA A 28 4.51 -1.19 -10.14
CA ALA A 28 5.34 -0.83 -8.99
C ALA A 28 6.80 -0.49 -9.34
N LYS A 29 7.26 -0.82 -10.56
CA LYS A 29 8.60 -0.46 -11.04
C LYS A 29 8.88 1.04 -10.93
N TYR A 30 7.90 1.87 -11.21
CA TYR A 30 8.02 3.34 -11.12
C TYR A 30 7.86 3.87 -9.69
N LEU A 31 7.43 3.02 -8.75
CA LEU A 31 7.35 3.35 -7.34
C LEU A 31 8.60 2.91 -6.55
N GLU A 32 9.48 2.12 -7.16
CA GLU A 32 10.64 1.57 -6.47
C GLU A 32 11.59 2.64 -5.87
N PRO A 33 11.89 3.78 -6.53
CA PRO A 33 12.73 4.80 -5.92
C PRO A 33 12.18 5.32 -4.58
N GLY A 34 10.90 5.64 -4.51
CA GLY A 34 10.26 6.09 -3.27
C GLY A 34 10.18 5.01 -2.20
N ALA A 35 10.04 3.73 -2.60
CA ALA A 35 10.09 2.60 -1.67
C ALA A 35 11.48 2.46 -1.04
N LEU A 36 12.54 2.61 -1.83
CA LEU A 36 13.92 2.58 -1.34
C LEU A 36 14.24 3.79 -0.44
N GLU A 37 13.76 4.98 -0.77
CA GLU A 37 13.87 6.15 0.10
C GLU A 37 13.13 5.96 1.44
N PHE A 38 11.95 5.34 1.43
CA PHE A 38 11.23 5.00 2.65
C PHE A 38 12.02 4.00 3.49
N LEU A 39 12.51 2.91 2.90
CA LEU A 39 13.27 1.88 3.58
C LEU A 39 14.60 2.43 4.16
N ALA A 40 15.29 3.31 3.44
CA ALA A 40 16.55 3.90 3.87
C ALA A 40 16.45 4.70 5.18
N ARG A 41 15.24 5.10 5.58
CA ARG A 41 15.00 5.78 6.87
C ARG A 41 14.71 4.82 8.02
N ILE A 42 14.52 3.54 7.72
CA ILE A 42 14.25 2.51 8.72
C ILE A 42 15.57 1.84 9.07
N PRO A 43 16.10 2.01 10.31
CA PRO A 43 17.29 1.28 10.73
C PRO A 43 17.01 -0.24 10.66
N ILE A 44 17.72 -0.93 9.82
CA ILE A 44 17.67 -2.39 9.66
C ILE A 44 18.90 -2.98 10.37
N GLU A 45 18.67 -3.59 11.53
CA GLU A 45 19.70 -4.33 12.21
C GLU A 45 19.85 -5.72 11.56
N PRO A 46 21.07 -6.27 11.46
CA PRO A 46 21.26 -7.64 10.99
C PRO A 46 20.40 -8.63 11.81
N GLU A 47 19.82 -9.61 11.09
CA GLU A 47 18.99 -10.65 11.71
C GLU A 47 17.67 -10.17 12.34
N VAL A 48 17.31 -8.87 12.23
CA VAL A 48 16.01 -8.38 12.68
C VAL A 48 14.87 -9.15 12.01
N ARG A 49 13.93 -9.67 12.81
CA ARG A 49 12.74 -10.34 12.29
C ARG A 49 11.75 -9.29 11.81
N MET A 50 11.65 -9.16 10.50
CA MET A 50 10.81 -8.15 9.85
C MET A 50 9.60 -8.78 9.19
N LEU A 51 8.41 -8.20 9.40
CA LEU A 51 7.20 -8.49 8.64
C LEU A 51 6.90 -7.31 7.70
N ASP A 52 6.69 -7.60 6.40
CA ASP A 52 6.21 -6.64 5.40
C ASP A 52 4.74 -6.96 5.08
N VAL A 53 3.80 -6.09 5.52
CA VAL A 53 2.35 -6.28 5.41
C VAL A 53 1.79 -5.54 4.19
N GLY A 54 1.18 -6.28 3.27
CA GLY A 54 0.83 -5.80 1.95
C GLY A 54 2.09 -5.68 1.08
N CYS A 55 2.92 -6.73 1.10
CA CYS A 55 4.26 -6.73 0.52
C CYS A 55 4.29 -6.66 -1.01
N GLY A 56 3.15 -6.87 -1.68
CA GLY A 56 3.07 -6.91 -3.13
C GLY A 56 4.10 -7.86 -3.76
N ALA A 57 4.81 -7.38 -4.75
CA ALA A 57 5.90 -8.12 -5.41
C ALA A 57 7.28 -7.96 -4.70
N GLY A 58 7.29 -7.59 -3.40
CA GLY A 58 8.49 -7.56 -2.57
C GLY A 58 9.30 -6.26 -2.64
N GLN A 59 8.66 -5.10 -2.91
CA GLN A 59 9.35 -3.81 -3.04
C GLN A 59 10.11 -3.37 -1.78
N ILE A 60 9.65 -3.79 -0.59
CA ILE A 60 10.32 -3.55 0.69
C ILE A 60 11.01 -4.82 1.18
N ALA A 61 10.34 -5.97 1.09
CA ALA A 61 10.85 -7.23 1.61
C ALA A 61 12.22 -7.61 1.02
N ILE A 62 12.39 -7.49 -0.30
CA ILE A 62 13.64 -7.89 -0.98
C ILE A 62 14.82 -6.97 -0.62
N PRO A 63 14.71 -5.62 -0.71
CA PRO A 63 15.78 -4.74 -0.25
C PRO A 63 16.11 -4.87 1.23
N ALA A 64 15.12 -5.12 2.10
CA ALA A 64 15.36 -5.35 3.52
C ALA A 64 16.15 -6.65 3.78
N ALA A 65 15.85 -7.72 3.03
CA ALA A 65 16.61 -8.97 3.09
C ALA A 65 18.05 -8.78 2.60
N ARG A 66 18.29 -8.01 1.54
CA ARG A 66 19.65 -7.61 1.11
C ARG A 66 20.42 -6.86 2.20
N ALA A 67 19.71 -6.08 3.04
CA ALA A 67 20.29 -5.38 4.18
C ALA A 67 20.54 -6.28 5.41
N GLY A 68 20.21 -7.58 5.34
CA GLY A 68 20.49 -8.57 6.38
C GLY A 68 19.32 -8.84 7.34
N ALA A 69 18.11 -8.35 7.08
CA ALA A 69 16.93 -8.70 7.85
C ALA A 69 16.46 -10.13 7.53
N ARG A 70 15.85 -10.79 8.53
CA ARG A 70 15.05 -12.02 8.34
C ARG A 70 13.61 -11.61 8.00
N VAL A 71 13.28 -11.63 6.71
CA VAL A 71 12.05 -11.03 6.22
C VAL A 71 10.99 -12.08 5.95
N THR A 72 9.77 -11.78 6.42
CA THR A 72 8.53 -12.40 5.98
C THR A 72 7.67 -11.34 5.30
N GLY A 73 7.19 -11.60 4.10
CA GLY A 73 6.21 -10.77 3.39
C GLY A 73 4.83 -11.43 3.41
N VAL A 74 3.77 -10.65 3.56
CA VAL A 74 2.39 -11.13 3.49
C VAL A 74 1.55 -10.22 2.61
N ASP A 75 0.75 -10.84 1.72
CA ASP A 75 -0.19 -10.12 0.86
C ASP A 75 -1.42 -10.97 0.60
N ILE A 76 -2.56 -10.32 0.32
CA ILE A 76 -3.80 -11.00 -0.04
C ILE A 76 -3.79 -11.50 -1.50
N ALA A 77 -2.97 -10.88 -2.36
CA ALA A 77 -2.90 -11.14 -3.80
C ALA A 77 -1.84 -12.21 -4.12
N THR A 78 -2.29 -13.42 -4.41
CA THR A 78 -1.40 -14.59 -4.63
C THR A 78 -0.46 -14.42 -5.81
N ASN A 79 -0.88 -13.77 -6.88
CA ASN A 79 -0.04 -13.51 -8.04
C ASN A 79 1.16 -12.60 -7.73
N TRP A 80 1.02 -11.68 -6.77
CA TRP A 80 2.15 -10.84 -6.31
C TRP A 80 3.11 -11.61 -5.43
N ILE A 81 2.58 -12.46 -4.56
CA ILE A 81 3.40 -13.39 -3.76
C ILE A 81 4.26 -14.29 -4.66
N GLU A 82 3.72 -14.80 -5.74
CA GLU A 82 4.47 -15.60 -6.72
C GLU A 82 5.58 -14.80 -7.40
N GLN A 83 5.30 -13.55 -7.78
CA GLN A 83 6.32 -12.65 -8.33
C GLN A 83 7.40 -12.32 -7.30
N ALA A 84 7.02 -12.01 -6.04
CA ALA A 84 7.96 -11.74 -4.96
C ALA A 84 8.89 -12.93 -4.71
N ARG A 85 8.33 -14.16 -4.67
CA ARG A 85 9.11 -15.41 -4.55
C ARG A 85 10.08 -15.59 -5.72
N ALA A 86 9.63 -15.31 -6.95
CA ALA A 86 10.49 -15.42 -8.14
C ALA A 86 11.65 -14.41 -8.09
N ARG A 87 11.37 -13.15 -7.69
CA ARG A 87 12.40 -12.11 -7.55
C ARG A 87 13.42 -12.47 -6.47
N ALA A 88 12.96 -12.89 -5.28
CA ALA A 88 13.87 -13.29 -4.19
C ALA A 88 14.78 -14.47 -4.60
N ARG A 89 14.20 -15.50 -5.27
CA ARG A 89 14.99 -16.64 -5.78
C ARG A 89 16.01 -16.23 -6.82
N ALA A 90 15.67 -15.30 -7.71
CA ALA A 90 16.60 -14.81 -8.74
C ALA A 90 17.82 -14.11 -8.12
N GLU A 91 17.69 -13.57 -6.92
CA GLU A 91 18.75 -12.91 -6.16
C GLU A 91 19.41 -13.83 -5.10
N GLY A 92 18.98 -15.08 -4.98
CA GLY A 92 19.49 -16.01 -3.95
C GLY A 92 19.16 -15.61 -2.52
N LEU A 93 18.09 -14.83 -2.32
CA LEU A 93 17.65 -14.35 -1.01
C LEU A 93 16.65 -15.33 -0.37
N ASP A 94 16.85 -15.61 0.92
CA ASP A 94 15.90 -16.39 1.72
C ASP A 94 14.85 -15.46 2.33
N VAL A 95 13.74 -15.29 1.63
CA VAL A 95 12.59 -14.48 2.07
C VAL A 95 11.34 -15.36 2.05
N ARG A 96 10.66 -15.44 3.18
CA ARG A 96 9.36 -16.09 3.27
C ARG A 96 8.27 -15.16 2.73
N PHE A 97 7.38 -15.68 1.87
CA PHE A 97 6.22 -14.95 1.38
C PHE A 97 4.96 -15.80 1.57
N ASP A 98 3.99 -15.26 2.30
CA ASP A 98 2.74 -15.93 2.63
C ASP A 98 1.53 -15.19 2.04
N GLU A 99 0.52 -15.94 1.61
CA GLU A 99 -0.81 -15.36 1.40
C GLU A 99 -1.44 -15.09 2.75
N GLY A 100 -1.97 -13.89 2.97
CA GLY A 100 -2.63 -13.55 4.23
C GLY A 100 -3.38 -12.23 4.18
N ASP A 101 -4.25 -12.04 5.16
CA ASP A 101 -5.10 -10.88 5.33
C ASP A 101 -4.55 -10.00 6.46
N ALA A 102 -4.31 -8.72 6.19
CA ALA A 102 -3.81 -7.76 7.18
C ALA A 102 -4.72 -7.60 8.43
N GLU A 103 -5.98 -8.01 8.32
CA GLU A 103 -6.93 -8.00 9.44
C GLU A 103 -6.93 -9.30 10.27
N MET A 104 -6.17 -10.30 9.86
CA MET A 104 -6.01 -11.60 10.52
C MET A 104 -4.70 -12.23 10.05
N LEU A 105 -3.58 -11.70 10.55
CA LEU A 105 -2.24 -12.14 10.18
C LEU A 105 -1.98 -13.57 10.68
N PRO A 106 -1.45 -14.48 9.83
CA PRO A 106 -1.26 -15.90 10.17
C PRO A 106 0.02 -16.12 11.01
N TYR A 107 0.29 -15.26 11.98
CA TYR A 107 1.48 -15.30 12.82
C TYR A 107 1.09 -15.23 14.30
N GLU A 108 1.95 -15.78 15.15
CA GLU A 108 1.80 -15.70 16.59
C GLU A 108 2.05 -14.29 17.11
N ASP A 109 1.59 -14.02 18.33
CA ASP A 109 1.83 -12.77 19.03
C ASP A 109 3.34 -12.53 19.21
N ALA A 110 3.78 -11.27 19.12
CA ALA A 110 5.16 -10.87 19.39
C ALA A 110 6.22 -11.58 18.50
N SER A 111 5.87 -12.00 17.30
CA SER A 111 6.76 -12.76 16.39
C SER A 111 7.82 -11.90 15.71
N PHE A 112 7.59 -10.57 15.59
CA PHE A 112 8.44 -9.69 14.79
C PHE A 112 9.00 -8.53 15.62
N ASP A 113 10.24 -8.15 15.33
CA ASP A 113 10.93 -7.00 15.92
C ASP A 113 10.56 -5.70 15.20
N LEU A 114 10.27 -5.81 13.89
CA LEU A 114 9.91 -4.72 12.99
C LEU A 114 8.74 -5.15 12.11
N VAL A 115 7.64 -4.40 12.14
CA VAL A 115 6.49 -4.58 11.26
C VAL A 115 6.40 -3.37 10.33
N VAL A 116 6.43 -3.61 9.03
CA VAL A 116 6.41 -2.54 8.01
C VAL A 116 5.19 -2.70 7.11
N SER A 117 4.60 -1.59 6.69
CA SER A 117 3.61 -1.58 5.62
C SER A 117 3.78 -0.31 4.77
N LEU A 118 4.32 -0.46 3.56
CA LEU A 118 4.38 0.61 2.58
C LEU A 118 3.13 0.59 1.71
N ILE A 119 2.15 1.44 2.05
CA ILE A 119 0.94 1.66 1.22
C ILE A 119 0.18 0.35 0.90
N GLY A 120 0.22 -0.60 1.82
CA GLY A 120 -0.43 -1.92 1.68
C GLY A 120 -1.61 -2.06 2.64
N ALA A 121 -1.36 -2.15 3.93
CA ALA A 121 -2.36 -2.41 4.98
C ALA A 121 -3.49 -1.38 5.04
N MET A 122 -3.26 -0.15 4.56
CA MET A 122 -4.27 0.92 4.51
C MET A 122 -5.51 0.57 3.67
N PHE A 123 -5.42 -0.41 2.78
CA PHE A 123 -6.51 -0.81 1.89
C PHE A 123 -7.41 -1.92 2.46
N ALA A 124 -7.14 -2.42 3.65
CA ALA A 124 -8.01 -3.39 4.30
C ALA A 124 -9.27 -2.71 4.86
N PRO A 125 -10.46 -3.33 4.72
CA PRO A 125 -11.75 -2.69 5.01
C PRO A 125 -12.06 -2.49 6.50
N ARG A 126 -11.35 -3.16 7.42
CA ARG A 126 -11.55 -3.02 8.87
C ARG A 126 -10.27 -2.49 9.54
N PRO A 127 -10.01 -1.17 9.46
CA PRO A 127 -8.74 -0.57 9.90
C PRO A 127 -8.43 -0.79 11.38
N GLU A 128 -9.41 -0.91 12.25
CA GLU A 128 -9.23 -1.21 13.67
C GLU A 128 -8.68 -2.63 13.88
N ARG A 129 -9.08 -3.58 13.02
CA ARG A 129 -8.50 -4.92 13.00
C ARG A 129 -7.06 -4.91 12.53
N VAL A 130 -6.79 -4.16 11.47
CA VAL A 130 -5.41 -3.97 10.97
C VAL A 130 -4.52 -3.43 12.08
N ALA A 131 -4.93 -2.33 12.75
CA ALA A 131 -4.15 -1.76 13.85
C ALA A 131 -3.87 -2.78 14.96
N ALA A 132 -4.91 -3.52 15.38
CA ALA A 132 -4.77 -4.56 16.40
C ALA A 132 -3.82 -5.68 15.98
N GLU A 133 -3.86 -6.13 14.73
CA GLU A 133 -2.97 -7.19 14.21
C GLU A 133 -1.51 -6.73 14.09
N LEU A 134 -1.27 -5.50 13.58
CA LEU A 134 0.08 -4.93 13.53
C LEU A 134 0.70 -4.85 14.93
N VAL A 135 -0.07 -4.41 15.93
CA VAL A 135 0.37 -4.37 17.33
C VAL A 135 0.57 -5.78 17.89
N ARG A 136 -0.35 -6.71 17.63
CA ARG A 136 -0.29 -8.09 18.16
C ARG A 136 0.96 -8.82 17.70
N VAL A 137 1.30 -8.77 16.42
CA VAL A 137 2.43 -9.53 15.85
C VAL A 137 3.78 -8.87 16.11
N CYS A 138 3.82 -7.57 16.37
CA CYS A 138 5.02 -6.85 16.78
C CYS A 138 5.37 -7.20 18.23
N ARG A 139 6.63 -7.45 18.60
CA ARG A 139 6.98 -7.72 19.99
C ARG A 139 6.93 -6.45 20.87
N PRO A 140 6.80 -6.56 22.20
CA PRO A 140 6.98 -5.42 23.10
C PRO A 140 8.32 -4.72 22.85
N GLY A 141 8.32 -3.38 22.79
CA GLY A 141 9.47 -2.57 22.42
C GLY A 141 9.86 -2.66 20.93
N GLY A 142 9.14 -3.45 20.12
CA GLY A 142 9.33 -3.52 18.67
C GLY A 142 8.74 -2.30 17.95
N ARG A 143 9.06 -2.16 16.67
CA ARG A 143 8.66 -1.02 15.85
C ARG A 143 7.61 -1.41 14.80
N ILE A 144 6.61 -0.54 14.62
CA ILE A 144 5.67 -0.58 13.52
C ILE A 144 5.92 0.67 12.67
N VAL A 145 6.23 0.49 11.39
CA VAL A 145 6.52 1.61 10.48
C VAL A 145 5.60 1.52 9.27
N MET A 146 4.81 2.56 9.03
CA MET A 146 3.87 2.60 7.92
C MET A 146 4.08 3.84 7.06
N ALA A 147 3.75 3.73 5.78
CA ALA A 147 3.52 4.85 4.89
C ALA A 147 2.10 4.75 4.33
N ASN A 148 1.34 5.83 4.43
CA ASN A 148 -0.07 5.86 4.03
C ASN A 148 -0.37 7.14 3.28
N TRP A 149 -1.00 7.05 2.09
CA TRP A 149 -1.40 8.24 1.33
C TRP A 149 -2.31 9.16 2.12
N THR A 150 -2.07 10.47 2.03
CA THR A 150 -2.89 11.47 2.73
C THR A 150 -4.17 11.79 1.95
N PRO A 151 -5.26 12.21 2.65
CA PRO A 151 -6.52 12.57 2.01
C PRO A 151 -6.43 13.78 1.08
N GLU A 152 -5.53 14.71 1.36
CA GLU A 152 -5.32 15.95 0.61
C GLU A 152 -4.22 15.84 -0.46
N GLY A 153 -3.37 14.82 -0.38
CA GLY A 153 -2.30 14.57 -1.35
C GLY A 153 -2.82 14.04 -2.67
N PHE A 154 -1.92 13.95 -3.65
CA PHE A 154 -2.23 13.55 -5.03
C PHE A 154 -3.11 12.29 -5.11
N VAL A 155 -2.75 11.23 -4.37
CA VAL A 155 -3.51 9.96 -4.40
C VAL A 155 -4.89 10.12 -3.75
N GLY A 156 -5.01 10.95 -2.71
CA GLY A 156 -6.31 11.31 -2.13
C GLY A 156 -7.23 12.02 -3.12
N LEU A 157 -6.68 12.97 -3.90
CA LEU A 157 -7.38 13.65 -4.98
C LEU A 157 -7.79 12.68 -6.09
N MET A 158 -6.88 11.78 -6.49
CA MET A 158 -7.17 10.72 -7.46
C MET A 158 -8.36 9.84 -7.01
N PHE A 159 -8.39 9.40 -5.76
CA PHE A 159 -9.51 8.62 -5.23
C PHE A 159 -10.82 9.43 -5.16
N LYS A 160 -10.75 10.72 -4.86
CA LYS A 160 -11.94 11.61 -4.92
C LYS A 160 -12.50 11.70 -6.35
N ILE A 161 -11.63 11.80 -7.36
CA ILE A 161 -12.04 11.80 -8.78
C ILE A 161 -12.69 10.47 -9.12
N ILE A 162 -12.02 9.35 -8.85
CA ILE A 162 -12.58 8.01 -9.13
C ILE A 162 -13.95 7.85 -8.45
N GLY A 163 -14.08 8.27 -7.20
CA GLY A 163 -15.32 8.19 -6.41
C GLY A 163 -16.50 8.99 -6.98
N LYS A 164 -16.26 10.05 -7.76
CA LYS A 164 -17.31 10.78 -8.49
C LYS A 164 -17.91 9.94 -9.62
N HIS A 165 -17.11 9.11 -10.27
CA HIS A 165 -17.54 8.28 -11.40
C HIS A 165 -17.99 6.88 -10.96
N VAL A 166 -17.30 6.30 -9.98
CA VAL A 166 -17.55 4.96 -9.44
C VAL A 166 -17.56 5.07 -7.92
N PRO A 167 -18.74 5.10 -7.29
CA PRO A 167 -18.84 5.14 -5.83
C PRO A 167 -18.09 3.97 -5.18
N PRO A 168 -17.42 4.21 -4.04
CA PRO A 168 -16.74 3.14 -3.32
C PRO A 168 -17.73 2.07 -2.86
N PRO A 169 -17.29 0.82 -2.72
CA PRO A 169 -18.15 -0.25 -2.22
C PRO A 169 -18.68 0.09 -0.81
N PRO A 170 -19.92 -0.32 -0.48
CA PRO A 170 -20.40 -0.29 0.90
C PRO A 170 -19.43 -1.01 1.84
N LEU A 171 -19.34 -0.58 3.09
CA LEU A 171 -18.44 -1.10 4.13
C LEU A 171 -16.94 -0.85 3.89
N MET A 172 -16.56 -0.11 2.82
CA MET A 172 -15.18 0.26 2.57
C MET A 172 -14.92 1.68 3.07
N PRO A 173 -14.25 1.88 4.22
CA PRO A 173 -13.84 3.21 4.65
C PRO A 173 -12.79 3.76 3.68
N PRO A 174 -12.68 5.09 3.53
CA PRO A 174 -11.65 5.68 2.67
C PRO A 174 -10.25 5.26 3.13
N PRO A 175 -9.45 4.54 2.31
CA PRO A 175 -8.11 4.07 2.69
C PRO A 175 -7.19 5.20 3.16
N VAL A 176 -7.31 6.37 2.53
CA VAL A 176 -6.50 7.56 2.84
C VAL A 176 -6.72 8.12 4.26
N LYS A 177 -7.72 7.64 5.01
CA LYS A 177 -7.85 7.94 6.43
C LYS A 177 -6.67 7.43 7.28
N TRP A 178 -5.91 6.47 6.80
CA TRP A 178 -4.61 6.10 7.38
C TRP A 178 -3.51 7.17 7.18
N GLY A 179 -3.73 8.13 6.29
CA GLY A 179 -2.89 9.31 6.09
C GLY A 179 -3.32 10.55 6.88
N ASP A 180 -4.36 10.44 7.70
CA ASP A 180 -4.85 11.48 8.60
C ASP A 180 -4.31 11.26 10.02
N GLU A 181 -3.60 12.26 10.57
CA GLU A 181 -2.91 12.12 11.86
C GLU A 181 -3.86 11.81 13.02
N ALA A 182 -5.03 12.46 13.08
CA ALA A 182 -5.98 12.25 14.17
C ALA A 182 -6.53 10.82 14.13
N THR A 183 -6.88 10.34 12.94
CA THR A 183 -7.34 8.97 12.71
C THR A 183 -6.27 7.92 13.09
N VAL A 184 -5.00 8.16 12.76
CA VAL A 184 -3.91 7.23 13.13
C VAL A 184 -3.69 7.19 14.63
N ARG A 185 -3.73 8.35 15.31
CA ARG A 185 -3.65 8.42 16.78
C ARG A 185 -4.76 7.64 17.46
N GLU A 186 -6.00 7.74 16.93
CA GLU A 186 -7.13 6.97 17.43
C GLU A 186 -6.93 5.45 17.22
N ARG A 187 -6.57 5.02 16.01
CA ARG A 187 -6.38 3.61 15.66
C ARG A 187 -5.26 2.92 16.43
N LEU A 188 -4.19 3.65 16.69
CA LEU A 188 -3.00 3.15 17.42
C LEU A 188 -2.97 3.61 18.88
N SER A 189 -4.11 4.02 19.45
CA SER A 189 -4.20 4.46 20.85
C SER A 189 -3.98 3.35 21.87
N ASN A 190 -4.14 2.09 21.48
CA ASN A 190 -3.98 0.92 22.33
C ASN A 190 -2.74 0.12 21.94
N GLY A 191 -1.88 -0.20 22.91
CA GLY A 191 -0.72 -1.05 22.72
C GLY A 191 0.48 -0.36 22.05
N VAL A 192 0.49 0.99 22.00
CA VAL A 192 1.58 1.80 21.45
C VAL A 192 2.07 2.79 22.50
N ALA A 193 3.32 2.65 22.93
CA ALA A 193 3.95 3.51 23.93
C ALA A 193 4.40 4.86 23.35
N GLN A 194 4.84 4.88 22.09
CA GLN A 194 5.32 6.07 21.41
C GLN A 194 4.80 6.08 19.97
N LEU A 195 4.36 7.23 19.49
CA LEU A 195 3.87 7.44 18.14
C LEU A 195 4.43 8.72 17.54
N GLN A 196 5.19 8.58 16.45
CA GLN A 196 5.70 9.67 15.65
C GLN A 196 5.00 9.68 14.30
N LEU A 197 4.51 10.83 13.90
CA LEU A 197 3.81 11.05 12.63
C LEU A 197 4.52 12.15 11.86
N LYS A 198 4.83 11.91 10.59
CA LYS A 198 5.50 12.90 9.73
C LYS A 198 5.00 12.81 8.30
N LYS A 199 4.49 13.91 7.77
CA LYS A 199 4.18 14.03 6.34
C LYS A 199 5.47 14.07 5.53
N ARG A 200 5.45 13.32 4.41
CA ARG A 200 6.57 13.20 3.48
C ARG A 200 6.06 13.18 2.05
N LEU A 201 6.96 13.40 1.12
CA LEU A 201 6.71 13.34 -0.31
C LEU A 201 7.32 12.08 -0.89
N TYR A 202 6.58 11.42 -1.75
CA TYR A 202 6.96 10.22 -2.48
C TYR A 202 7.19 10.59 -3.93
N PRO A 203 8.43 10.58 -4.44
CA PRO A 203 8.72 10.95 -5.82
C PRO A 203 8.24 9.87 -6.78
N ILE A 204 7.55 10.27 -7.85
CA ILE A 204 7.07 9.37 -8.89
C ILE A 204 7.42 9.99 -10.25
N HIS A 205 8.12 9.20 -11.08
CA HIS A 205 8.53 9.61 -12.41
C HIS A 205 8.16 8.57 -13.45
N TYR A 206 7.46 8.98 -14.48
CA TYR A 206 7.13 8.20 -15.67
C TYR A 206 7.81 8.78 -16.90
N PRO A 207 8.41 7.95 -17.79
CA PRO A 207 9.12 8.44 -18.97
C PRO A 207 8.17 8.78 -20.13
N PHE A 208 6.93 9.13 -19.83
CA PHE A 208 5.86 9.44 -20.80
C PHE A 208 4.92 10.51 -20.23
N PRO A 209 4.10 11.15 -21.11
CA PRO A 209 3.24 12.29 -20.74
C PRO A 209 2.04 11.85 -19.85
N PRO A 210 1.36 12.80 -19.18
CA PRO A 210 0.20 12.54 -18.32
C PRO A 210 -0.91 11.67 -18.94
N SER A 211 -1.23 11.87 -20.23
CA SER A 211 -2.24 11.07 -20.93
C SER A 211 -1.87 9.58 -21.03
N GLU A 212 -0.59 9.28 -21.21
CA GLU A 212 -0.09 7.90 -21.21
C GLU A 212 -0.01 7.33 -19.80
N VAL A 213 0.23 8.16 -18.77
CA VAL A 213 0.16 7.73 -17.36
C VAL A 213 -1.24 7.21 -17.03
N VAL A 214 -2.30 7.88 -17.49
CA VAL A 214 -3.68 7.42 -17.26
C VAL A 214 -3.92 6.05 -17.90
N GLU A 215 -3.45 5.82 -19.13
CA GLU A 215 -3.56 4.51 -19.79
C GLU A 215 -2.71 3.44 -19.11
N PHE A 216 -1.53 3.82 -18.59
CA PHE A 216 -0.68 2.94 -17.80
C PHE A 216 -1.41 2.49 -16.53
N TYR A 217 -2.01 3.41 -15.77
CA TYR A 217 -2.81 3.09 -14.60
C TYR A 217 -4.04 2.25 -14.94
N ARG A 218 -4.74 2.58 -16.04
CA ARG A 218 -5.88 1.81 -16.54
C ARG A 218 -5.50 0.36 -16.85
N THR A 219 -4.31 0.13 -17.36
CA THR A 219 -3.84 -1.20 -17.75
C THR A 219 -3.33 -2.00 -16.57
N TYR A 220 -2.53 -1.38 -15.68
CA TYR A 220 -1.73 -2.10 -14.72
C TYR A 220 -2.15 -1.93 -13.25
N TYR A 221 -2.84 -0.84 -12.90
CA TYR A 221 -3.26 -0.57 -11.52
C TYR A 221 -4.68 -1.07 -11.27
N GLY A 222 -4.82 -2.13 -10.48
CA GLY A 222 -6.08 -2.83 -10.25
C GLY A 222 -7.30 -1.94 -9.93
N PRO A 223 -7.22 -1.00 -8.97
CA PRO A 223 -8.35 -0.11 -8.67
C PRO A 223 -8.84 0.71 -9.86
N ILE A 224 -7.95 1.32 -10.63
CA ILE A 224 -8.33 2.10 -11.83
C ILE A 224 -8.78 1.19 -12.95
N ASN A 225 -8.10 0.05 -13.18
CA ASN A 225 -8.54 -0.95 -14.16
C ASN A 225 -10.00 -1.36 -13.92
N ARG A 226 -10.35 -1.68 -12.68
CA ARG A 226 -11.72 -2.07 -12.30
C ARG A 226 -12.71 -0.91 -12.43
N ALA A 227 -12.31 0.32 -12.08
CA ALA A 227 -13.18 1.49 -12.24
C ALA A 227 -13.56 1.68 -13.71
N PHE A 228 -12.60 1.67 -14.64
CA PHE A 228 -12.88 1.77 -16.08
C PHE A 228 -13.76 0.62 -16.58
N ALA A 229 -13.53 -0.60 -16.11
CA ALA A 229 -14.30 -1.78 -16.57
C ALA A 229 -15.80 -1.73 -16.18
N THR A 230 -16.18 -0.92 -15.17
CA THR A 230 -17.59 -0.77 -14.75
C THR A 230 -18.34 0.34 -15.50
N LEU A 231 -17.66 1.13 -16.30
CA LEU A 231 -18.21 2.32 -16.97
C LEU A 231 -18.48 2.06 -18.46
N ASP A 232 -19.52 2.71 -19.01
CA ASP A 232 -19.74 2.82 -20.44
C ASP A 232 -18.70 3.76 -21.09
N ALA A 233 -18.64 3.77 -22.42
CA ALA A 233 -17.65 4.54 -23.18
C ALA A 233 -17.65 6.05 -22.86
N THR A 234 -18.83 6.65 -22.68
CA THR A 234 -18.98 8.07 -22.36
C THR A 234 -18.41 8.39 -20.98
N ARG A 235 -18.74 7.57 -19.98
CA ARG A 235 -18.24 7.73 -18.62
C ARG A 235 -16.74 7.40 -18.51
N GLN A 236 -16.26 6.43 -19.29
CA GLN A 236 -14.82 6.15 -19.39
C GLN A 236 -14.06 7.36 -19.93
N ALA A 237 -14.58 8.03 -20.96
CA ALA A 237 -13.97 9.24 -21.50
C ALA A 237 -13.96 10.39 -20.48
N ALA A 238 -15.03 10.56 -19.70
CA ALA A 238 -15.11 11.56 -18.65
C ALA A 238 -14.11 11.28 -17.50
N LEU A 239 -14.05 10.04 -17.01
CA LEU A 239 -13.07 9.63 -15.98
C LEU A 239 -11.63 9.84 -16.47
N ARG A 240 -11.36 9.45 -17.73
CA ARG A 240 -10.06 9.66 -18.36
C ARG A 240 -9.67 11.14 -18.36
N SER A 241 -10.57 12.01 -18.82
CA SER A 241 -10.33 13.46 -18.88
C SER A 241 -10.03 14.05 -17.52
N ASP A 242 -10.81 13.70 -16.49
CA ASP A 242 -10.59 14.19 -15.12
C ASP A 242 -9.25 13.72 -14.55
N LEU A 243 -8.85 12.47 -14.85
CA LEU A 243 -7.55 11.93 -14.42
C LEU A 243 -6.40 12.59 -15.18
N GLU A 244 -6.50 12.76 -16.51
CA GLU A 244 -5.48 13.45 -17.31
C GLU A 244 -5.28 14.89 -16.82
N GLN A 245 -6.36 15.58 -16.46
CA GLN A 245 -6.29 16.92 -15.87
C GLN A 245 -5.51 16.89 -14.55
N LEU A 246 -5.82 15.96 -13.62
CA LEU A 246 -5.12 15.82 -12.34
C LEU A 246 -3.62 15.64 -12.54
N TRP A 247 -3.21 14.70 -13.41
CA TRP A 247 -1.79 14.48 -13.68
C TRP A 247 -1.13 15.68 -14.33
N SER A 248 -1.81 16.35 -15.27
CA SER A 248 -1.28 17.55 -15.96
C SER A 248 -1.07 18.71 -15.00
N GLU A 249 -2.02 18.96 -14.10
CA GLU A 249 -1.92 20.04 -13.09
C GLU A 249 -0.81 19.80 -12.06
N HIS A 250 -0.48 18.55 -11.77
CA HIS A 250 0.55 18.19 -10.79
C HIS A 250 1.90 17.84 -11.43
N ASN A 251 1.97 17.72 -12.74
CA ASN A 251 3.22 17.43 -13.44
C ASN A 251 4.21 18.59 -13.31
N ARG A 252 5.39 18.29 -12.81
CA ARG A 252 6.51 19.26 -12.67
C ARG A 252 7.58 19.10 -13.76
N ALA A 253 7.48 18.03 -14.59
CA ALA A 253 8.40 17.84 -15.70
C ALA A 253 8.03 18.76 -16.88
N THR A 254 9.05 19.21 -17.62
CA THR A 254 8.91 20.10 -18.79
C THR A 254 9.46 19.49 -20.08
N ASP A 255 9.88 18.23 -20.01
CA ASP A 255 10.58 17.50 -21.09
C ASP A 255 9.69 16.45 -21.79
N GLY A 256 8.36 16.51 -21.58
CA GLY A 256 7.43 15.55 -22.14
C GLY A 256 7.21 14.29 -21.29
N THR A 257 7.90 14.19 -20.15
CA THR A 257 7.71 13.13 -19.15
C THR A 257 6.70 13.57 -18.08
N THR A 258 6.45 12.71 -17.09
CA THR A 258 5.59 13.04 -15.95
C THR A 258 6.36 12.84 -14.64
N TYR A 259 6.55 13.92 -13.89
CA TYR A 259 7.10 13.89 -12.54
C TYR A 259 6.16 14.59 -11.56
N TYR A 260 5.82 13.93 -10.49
CA TYR A 260 5.05 14.52 -9.38
C TYR A 260 5.44 13.89 -8.05
N GLU A 261 5.05 14.54 -6.96
CA GLU A 261 5.27 14.06 -5.61
C GLU A 261 3.93 13.80 -4.95
N ALA A 262 3.76 12.59 -4.42
CA ALA A 262 2.56 12.18 -3.69
C ALA A 262 2.81 12.27 -2.18
N GLU A 263 2.00 13.06 -1.47
CA GLU A 263 2.12 13.17 -0.01
C GLU A 263 1.63 11.90 0.69
N TYR A 264 2.43 11.43 1.65
CA TYR A 264 2.05 10.35 2.55
C TYR A 264 2.38 10.69 4.01
N LEU A 265 1.67 10.05 4.92
CA LEU A 265 1.98 10.07 6.35
C LEU A 265 2.88 8.89 6.69
N GLU A 266 4.10 9.19 7.11
CA GLU A 266 5.01 8.23 7.73
C GLU A 266 4.61 8.07 9.19
N VAL A 267 4.36 6.84 9.61
CA VAL A 267 3.97 6.46 10.97
C VAL A 267 5.08 5.60 11.55
N VAL A 268 5.63 5.99 12.68
CA VAL A 268 6.56 5.17 13.46
C VAL A 268 5.98 5.00 14.85
N ALA A 269 5.64 3.77 15.20
CA ALA A 269 5.08 3.41 16.48
C ALA A 269 6.01 2.41 17.21
N ILE A 270 6.14 2.57 18.52
CA ILE A 270 6.82 1.61 19.40
C ILE A 270 5.73 0.89 20.20
N ARG A 271 5.70 -0.45 20.11
CA ARG A 271 4.76 -1.25 20.89
C ARG A 271 5.07 -1.17 22.39
N GLU A 272 4.02 -1.12 23.23
CA GLU A 272 4.09 -1.29 24.68
C GLU A 272 4.69 -2.63 25.11
#